data_cdf2c225dcd7848832377c75c8807c57
#
_entry.id   cdf2c225dcd7848832377c75c8807c57
#
_cell.length_a   1.000
_cell.length_b   1.000
_cell.length_c   1.000
_cell.angle_alpha   90.00
_cell.angle_beta   90.00
_cell.angle_gamma   90.00
#
_symmetry.space_group_name_H-M   'P 1'
#
loop_
_entity.id
_entity.type
_entity.pdbx_description
1 polymer ?
#
loop_
_entity_poly.entity_id
_entity_poly.type
_entity_poly.pdbx_seq_one_letter_code
_entity_poly.pdbx_strand_id
1 'polypeptide(L)'
;DRARVFPAGIAILSAIFEAFDLEQMRFADGALREGVLYDMAGRNSAEDTRSNTLEMLKRVYDVDTRQADNVADTANRLFEAIKKPWGLTAEQGHYLTWASHVHEIGLAISHSQFHRHGAYLLEHSDLAGFSRPEQRLLAFLVRAHRRKFPIKEWQALPASQQASAVKLARLLRLAVLINHSRPEGAPIPPEITVDHQGETMTITL
;
A
#
# COMPACT_ATOMS: atom_id res chain seq x y z
N ASP A 1 -15.30 3.06 -42.72
CA ASP A 1 -16.69 2.73 -43.03
C ASP A 1 -17.45 2.39 -41.74
N ARG A 2 -17.78 3.45 -40.97
CA ARG A 2 -18.43 3.31 -39.64
C ARG A 2 -19.89 2.82 -39.72
N ALA A 3 -20.54 2.99 -40.87
CA ALA A 3 -21.92 2.58 -41.08
C ALA A 3 -22.14 1.05 -40.93
N ARG A 4 -21.14 0.25 -41.26
CA ARG A 4 -21.23 -1.22 -41.17
C ARG A 4 -21.14 -1.76 -39.71
N VAL A 5 -20.55 -0.98 -38.80
CA VAL A 5 -20.37 -1.39 -37.39
C VAL A 5 -21.52 -0.89 -36.51
N PHE A 6 -22.31 0.06 -37.01
CA PHE A 6 -23.36 0.72 -36.25
C PHE A 6 -24.47 -0.23 -35.75
N PRO A 7 -24.98 -1.19 -36.57
CA PRO A 7 -25.99 -2.14 -36.07
C PRO A 7 -25.48 -3.04 -34.93
N ALA A 8 -24.20 -3.47 -34.99
CA ALA A 8 -23.61 -4.27 -33.94
C ALA A 8 -23.44 -3.45 -32.63
N GLY A 9 -23.09 -2.17 -32.76
CA GLY A 9 -22.99 -1.27 -31.60
C GLY A 9 -24.38 -1.05 -30.94
N ILE A 10 -25.43 -0.90 -31.70
CA ILE A 10 -26.80 -0.78 -31.17
C ILE A 10 -27.20 -2.08 -30.45
N ALA A 11 -26.97 -3.24 -31.06
CA ALA A 11 -27.31 -4.52 -30.46
C ALA A 11 -26.62 -4.73 -29.08
N ILE A 12 -25.35 -4.36 -28.99
CA ILE A 12 -24.60 -4.42 -27.72
C ILE A 12 -25.22 -3.45 -26.70
N LEU A 13 -25.48 -2.22 -27.08
CA LEU A 13 -26.09 -1.24 -26.20
C LEU A 13 -27.49 -1.68 -25.74
N SER A 14 -28.34 -2.17 -26.62
CA SER A 14 -29.67 -2.68 -26.24
C SER A 14 -29.57 -3.82 -25.23
N ALA A 15 -28.65 -4.77 -25.43
CA ALA A 15 -28.45 -5.86 -24.50
C ALA A 15 -27.97 -5.36 -23.13
N ILE A 16 -27.14 -4.31 -23.07
CA ILE A 16 -26.70 -3.69 -21.83
C ILE A 16 -27.87 -3.01 -21.10
N PHE A 17 -28.70 -2.26 -21.86
CA PHE A 17 -29.89 -1.60 -21.31
C PHE A 17 -30.88 -2.60 -20.72
N GLU A 18 -31.13 -3.71 -21.41
CA GLU A 18 -31.99 -4.78 -20.95
C GLU A 18 -31.41 -5.52 -19.73
N ALA A 19 -30.11 -5.85 -19.76
CA ALA A 19 -29.46 -6.62 -18.68
C ALA A 19 -29.36 -5.85 -17.37
N PHE A 20 -29.26 -4.51 -17.43
CA PHE A 20 -29.08 -3.64 -16.25
C PHE A 20 -30.29 -2.77 -15.96
N ASP A 21 -31.42 -2.98 -16.65
CA ASP A 21 -32.65 -2.21 -16.49
C ASP A 21 -32.43 -0.69 -16.52
N LEU A 22 -31.68 -0.23 -17.53
CA LEU A 22 -31.32 1.17 -17.69
C LEU A 22 -32.37 1.95 -18.44
N GLU A 23 -32.89 3.04 -17.87
CA GLU A 23 -33.85 3.92 -18.53
C GLU A 23 -33.22 4.94 -19.49
N GLN A 24 -31.99 5.37 -19.18
CA GLN A 24 -31.29 6.37 -19.99
C GLN A 24 -29.78 6.24 -19.91
N MET A 25 -29.09 6.68 -20.93
CA MET A 25 -27.66 6.88 -20.97
C MET A 25 -27.35 8.32 -21.38
N ARG A 26 -26.38 8.95 -20.66
CA ARG A 26 -25.93 10.29 -21.02
C ARG A 26 -24.59 10.17 -21.74
N PHE A 27 -24.44 10.92 -22.79
CA PHE A 27 -23.14 11.07 -23.43
C PHE A 27 -22.21 11.85 -22.53
N ALA A 28 -20.98 11.32 -22.32
CA ALA A 28 -19.91 12.02 -21.62
C ALA A 28 -18.96 12.64 -22.67
N ASP A 29 -18.72 13.94 -22.59
CA ASP A 29 -17.77 14.66 -23.47
C ASP A 29 -16.31 14.28 -23.20
N GLY A 30 -16.06 13.42 -22.22
CA GLY A 30 -14.73 12.92 -21.87
C GLY A 30 -14.35 11.68 -22.67
N ALA A 31 -13.17 11.71 -23.28
CA ALA A 31 -12.54 10.55 -23.92
C ALA A 31 -11.36 10.05 -23.08
N LEU A 32 -10.66 9.02 -23.57
CA LEU A 32 -9.48 8.47 -22.89
C LEU A 32 -8.44 9.54 -22.52
N ARG A 33 -8.26 10.57 -23.36
CA ARG A 33 -7.34 11.69 -23.11
C ARG A 33 -7.73 12.50 -21.89
N GLU A 34 -9.00 12.83 -21.78
CA GLU A 34 -9.56 13.58 -20.65
C GLU A 34 -9.43 12.73 -19.37
N GLY A 35 -9.71 11.42 -19.46
CA GLY A 35 -9.49 10.48 -18.35
C GLY A 35 -8.02 10.44 -17.90
N VAL A 36 -7.08 10.41 -18.84
CA VAL A 36 -5.64 10.47 -18.53
C VAL A 36 -5.26 11.84 -17.92
N LEU A 37 -5.80 12.95 -18.44
CA LEU A 37 -5.57 14.29 -17.88
C LEU A 37 -6.15 14.42 -16.47
N TYR A 38 -7.34 13.88 -16.20
CA TYR A 38 -7.94 13.85 -14.87
C TYR A 38 -7.13 12.95 -13.92
N ASP A 39 -6.64 11.79 -14.39
CA ASP A 39 -5.74 10.94 -13.62
C ASP A 39 -4.41 11.63 -13.33
N MET A 40 -3.85 12.36 -14.29
CA MET A 40 -2.64 13.16 -14.10
C MET A 40 -2.87 14.38 -13.19
N ALA A 41 -4.02 15.04 -13.30
CA ALA A 41 -4.39 16.16 -12.42
C ALA A 41 -4.73 15.64 -11.01
N GLY A 42 -5.40 14.49 -10.91
CA GLY A 42 -5.64 13.79 -9.66
C GLY A 42 -4.35 13.28 -9.00
N ARG A 43 -3.28 13.10 -9.77
CA ARG A 43 -1.93 12.83 -9.23
C ARG A 43 -1.28 14.03 -8.53
N ASN A 44 -1.80 15.24 -8.72
CA ASN A 44 -1.48 16.38 -7.85
C ASN A 44 -2.24 16.33 -6.50
N SER A 45 -3.28 15.50 -6.40
CA SER A 45 -3.88 14.99 -5.16
C SER A 45 -3.62 13.47 -4.98
N ALA A 46 -2.46 13.00 -5.45
CA ALA A 46 -2.10 11.58 -5.44
C ALA A 46 -2.08 11.01 -4.02
N GLU A 47 -1.84 11.84 -3.04
CA GLU A 47 -1.93 11.49 -1.62
C GLU A 47 -3.37 11.10 -1.24
N ASP A 48 -4.38 11.83 -1.72
CA ASP A 48 -5.79 11.53 -1.46
C ASP A 48 -6.22 10.20 -2.12
N THR A 49 -5.79 9.93 -3.35
CA THR A 49 -6.16 8.70 -4.06
C THR A 49 -5.53 7.47 -3.40
N ARG A 50 -4.26 7.54 -3.01
CA ARG A 50 -3.55 6.46 -2.30
C ARG A 50 -4.16 6.22 -0.93
N SER A 51 -4.43 7.28 -0.19
CA SER A 51 -5.07 7.22 1.13
C SER A 51 -6.45 6.56 1.03
N ASN A 52 -7.27 6.97 0.07
CA ASN A 52 -8.58 6.38 -0.19
C ASN A 52 -8.49 4.89 -0.54
N THR A 53 -7.49 4.51 -1.35
CA THR A 53 -7.24 3.11 -1.69
C THR A 53 -6.87 2.28 -0.45
N LEU A 54 -6.02 2.80 0.41
CA LEU A 54 -5.64 2.12 1.66
C LEU A 54 -6.82 2.02 2.64
N GLU A 55 -7.63 3.08 2.78
CA GLU A 55 -8.85 3.03 3.59
C GLU A 55 -9.85 2.01 3.06
N MET A 56 -10.00 1.92 1.74
CA MET A 56 -10.81 0.89 1.11
C MET A 56 -10.29 -0.52 1.44
N LEU A 57 -8.97 -0.74 1.32
CA LEU A 57 -8.35 -2.03 1.66
C LEU A 57 -8.57 -2.39 3.13
N LYS A 58 -8.35 -1.44 4.05
CA LYS A 58 -8.59 -1.67 5.48
C LYS A 58 -10.03 -2.11 5.76
N ARG A 59 -11.00 -1.47 5.09
CA ARG A 59 -12.42 -1.81 5.23
C ARG A 59 -12.78 -3.15 4.62
N VAL A 60 -12.32 -3.43 3.39
CA VAL A 60 -12.64 -4.67 2.66
C VAL A 60 -12.08 -5.90 3.37
N TYR A 61 -10.89 -5.78 3.96
CA TYR A 61 -10.19 -6.87 4.62
C TYR A 61 -10.29 -6.85 6.14
N ASP A 62 -11.19 -6.02 6.70
CA ASP A 62 -11.48 -5.92 8.14
C ASP A 62 -10.20 -5.79 8.99
N VAL A 63 -9.33 -4.86 8.60
CA VAL A 63 -8.06 -4.62 9.29
C VAL A 63 -8.33 -3.99 10.66
N ASP A 64 -7.67 -4.49 11.70
CA ASP A 64 -7.61 -3.84 13.00
C ASP A 64 -6.90 -2.47 12.86
N THR A 65 -7.71 -1.42 12.69
CA THR A 65 -7.21 -0.06 12.45
C THR A 65 -6.39 0.46 13.61
N ARG A 66 -6.76 0.13 14.85
CA ARG A 66 -6.00 0.53 16.04
C ARG A 66 -4.60 -0.07 16.05
N GLN A 67 -4.49 -1.36 15.75
CA GLN A 67 -3.19 -2.02 15.63
C GLN A 67 -2.37 -1.43 14.48
N ALA A 68 -3.00 -1.20 13.33
CA ALA A 68 -2.38 -0.59 12.18
C ALA A 68 -1.81 0.81 12.48
N ASP A 69 -2.59 1.64 13.18
CA ASP A 69 -2.19 2.99 13.58
C ASP A 69 -1.04 2.94 14.60
N ASN A 70 -1.09 2.08 15.62
CA ASN A 70 0.01 1.89 16.57
C ASN A 70 1.32 1.49 15.88
N VAL A 71 1.24 0.57 14.93
CA VAL A 71 2.41 0.15 14.15
C VAL A 71 2.91 1.27 13.27
N ALA A 72 2.02 2.04 12.63
CA ALA A 72 2.38 3.19 11.80
C ALA A 72 3.08 4.29 12.61
N ASP A 73 2.55 4.64 13.78
CA ASP A 73 3.15 5.63 14.66
C ASP A 73 4.55 5.21 15.12
N THR A 74 4.70 3.96 15.53
CA THR A 74 6.01 3.42 15.93
C THR A 74 6.99 3.42 14.75
N ALA A 75 6.54 2.97 13.57
CA ALA A 75 7.35 2.94 12.37
C ALA A 75 7.82 4.35 11.96
N ASN A 76 6.93 5.33 12.04
CA ASN A 76 7.24 6.72 11.72
C ASN A 76 8.25 7.33 12.69
N ARG A 77 8.13 7.06 14.00
CA ARG A 77 9.13 7.50 15.00
C ARG A 77 10.51 6.90 14.71
N LEU A 78 10.57 5.60 14.44
CA LEU A 78 11.82 4.93 14.07
C LEU A 78 12.40 5.53 12.78
N PHE A 79 11.55 5.79 11.80
CA PHE A 79 11.97 6.39 10.53
C PHE A 79 12.54 7.78 10.72
N GLU A 80 11.85 8.66 11.45
CA GLU A 80 12.31 10.03 11.70
C GLU A 80 13.67 10.07 12.41
N ALA A 81 13.88 9.17 13.34
CA ALA A 81 15.16 9.08 14.08
C ALA A 81 16.34 8.66 13.18
N ILE A 82 16.07 7.80 12.16
CA ILE A 82 17.15 7.17 11.39
C ILE A 82 17.23 7.64 9.93
N LYS A 83 16.25 8.41 9.44
CA LYS A 83 16.16 8.77 8.00
C LYS A 83 17.40 9.47 7.48
N LYS A 84 17.95 10.42 8.24
CA LYS A 84 19.17 11.17 7.84
C LYS A 84 20.40 10.26 7.80
N PRO A 85 20.74 9.53 8.88
CA PRO A 85 21.89 8.62 8.87
C PRO A 85 21.81 7.53 7.81
N TRP A 86 20.62 7.06 7.52
CA TRP A 86 20.41 6.01 6.51
C TRP A 86 20.20 6.54 5.09
N GLY A 87 20.18 7.86 4.91
CA GLY A 87 19.96 8.47 3.59
C GLY A 87 18.59 8.16 3.02
N LEU A 88 17.55 8.08 3.87
CA LEU A 88 16.17 7.84 3.45
C LEU A 88 15.47 9.15 3.12
N THR A 89 14.60 9.12 2.11
CA THR A 89 13.81 10.28 1.67
C THR A 89 12.44 10.30 2.33
N ALA A 90 11.78 11.47 2.38
CA ALA A 90 10.42 11.60 2.89
C ALA A 90 9.43 10.70 2.13
N GLU A 91 9.58 10.60 0.80
CA GLU A 91 8.76 9.72 -0.03
C GLU A 91 8.86 8.24 0.42
N GLN A 92 10.05 7.80 0.79
CA GLN A 92 10.25 6.44 1.31
C GLN A 92 9.55 6.21 2.65
N GLY A 93 9.39 7.27 3.46
CA GLY A 93 8.59 7.24 4.69
C GLY A 93 7.12 6.94 4.42
N HIS A 94 6.54 7.47 3.35
CA HIS A 94 5.16 7.18 2.97
C HIS A 94 4.92 5.68 2.72
N TYR A 95 5.86 5.00 2.03
CA TYR A 95 5.75 3.54 1.83
C TYR A 95 5.77 2.76 3.14
N LEU A 96 6.55 3.21 4.11
CA LEU A 96 6.59 2.59 5.43
C LEU A 96 5.25 2.75 6.16
N THR A 97 4.68 3.96 6.14
CA THR A 97 3.38 4.27 6.73
C THR A 97 2.27 3.45 6.07
N TRP A 98 2.22 3.43 4.74
CA TRP A 98 1.23 2.65 3.99
C TRP A 98 1.35 1.15 4.27
N ALA A 99 2.57 0.60 4.27
CA ALA A 99 2.78 -0.79 4.61
C ALA A 99 2.35 -1.12 6.04
N SER A 100 2.55 -0.19 6.98
CA SER A 100 2.11 -0.35 8.38
C SER A 100 0.58 -0.45 8.47
N HIS A 101 -0.16 0.34 7.70
CA HIS A 101 -1.62 0.29 7.71
C HIS A 101 -2.21 -0.99 7.12
N VAL A 102 -1.50 -1.66 6.23
CA VAL A 102 -2.01 -2.86 5.53
C VAL A 102 -1.22 -4.14 5.83
N HIS A 103 -0.32 -4.12 6.83
CA HIS A 103 0.55 -5.28 7.09
C HIS A 103 -0.21 -6.54 7.50
N GLU A 104 -1.42 -6.41 8.02
CA GLU A 104 -2.28 -7.50 8.47
C GLU A 104 -3.43 -7.87 7.51
N ILE A 105 -3.57 -7.25 6.34
CA ILE A 105 -4.69 -7.53 5.41
C ILE A 105 -4.82 -9.02 5.04
N GLY A 106 -3.73 -9.75 5.10
CA GLY A 106 -3.74 -11.19 4.82
C GLY A 106 -4.40 -12.04 5.89
N LEU A 107 -4.71 -11.49 7.07
CA LEU A 107 -5.48 -12.17 8.12
C LEU A 107 -6.89 -12.52 7.65
N ALA A 108 -7.46 -11.73 6.73
CA ALA A 108 -8.74 -12.02 6.10
C ALA A 108 -8.75 -13.36 5.33
N ILE A 109 -7.59 -13.85 4.92
CA ILE A 109 -7.46 -15.15 4.26
C ILE A 109 -7.12 -16.24 5.29
N SER A 110 -6.05 -16.03 6.09
CA SER A 110 -5.63 -17.00 7.11
C SER A 110 -4.61 -16.39 8.06
N HIS A 111 -4.67 -16.77 9.34
CA HIS A 111 -3.62 -16.47 10.32
C HIS A 111 -2.27 -17.11 9.96
N SER A 112 -2.31 -18.31 9.35
CA SER A 112 -1.12 -18.98 8.86
C SER A 112 -0.55 -18.20 7.68
N GLN A 113 0.70 -17.73 7.80
CA GLN A 113 1.41 -17.04 6.73
C GLN A 113 0.71 -15.75 6.19
N PHE A 114 -0.08 -15.06 7.01
CA PHE A 114 -0.83 -13.87 6.60
C PHE A 114 0.03 -12.82 5.87
N HIS A 115 1.32 -12.68 6.22
CA HIS A 115 2.25 -11.81 5.52
C HIS A 115 2.47 -12.18 4.04
N ARG A 116 2.27 -13.46 3.67
CA ARG A 116 2.28 -13.91 2.26
C ARG A 116 0.96 -13.59 1.58
N HIS A 117 -0.14 -13.85 2.27
CA HIS A 117 -1.46 -13.56 1.75
C HIS A 117 -1.63 -12.06 1.53
N GLY A 118 -1.20 -11.23 2.49
CA GLY A 118 -1.23 -9.77 2.35
C GLY A 118 -0.39 -9.27 1.18
N ALA A 119 0.82 -9.78 1.01
CA ALA A 119 1.65 -9.44 -0.14
C ALA A 119 0.99 -9.84 -1.46
N TYR A 120 0.41 -11.04 -1.55
CA TYR A 120 -0.32 -11.49 -2.73
C TYR A 120 -1.51 -10.58 -3.06
N LEU A 121 -2.31 -10.23 -2.06
CA LEU A 121 -3.43 -9.30 -2.23
C LEU A 121 -2.96 -7.95 -2.77
N LEU A 122 -1.90 -7.38 -2.20
CA LEU A 122 -1.35 -6.10 -2.65
C LEU A 122 -0.78 -6.17 -4.06
N GLU A 123 -0.12 -7.27 -4.43
CA GLU A 123 0.51 -7.41 -5.74
C GLU A 123 -0.50 -7.61 -6.87
N HIS A 124 -1.66 -8.24 -6.57
CA HIS A 124 -2.63 -8.66 -7.58
C HIS A 124 -3.95 -7.88 -7.55
N SER A 125 -4.12 -6.94 -6.62
CA SER A 125 -5.29 -6.04 -6.60
C SER A 125 -5.03 -4.80 -7.47
N ASP A 126 -6.12 -4.18 -7.92
CA ASP A 126 -6.05 -2.88 -8.58
C ASP A 126 -5.94 -1.78 -7.50
N LEU A 127 -4.74 -1.26 -7.31
CA LEU A 127 -4.45 -0.20 -6.34
C LEU A 127 -4.42 1.15 -7.05
N ALA A 128 -5.54 1.87 -7.02
CA ALA A 128 -5.62 3.21 -7.58
C ALA A 128 -4.59 4.15 -6.92
N GLY A 129 -3.92 4.95 -7.74
CA GLY A 129 -2.87 5.87 -7.29
C GLY A 129 -1.48 5.25 -7.14
N PHE A 130 -1.34 3.92 -7.21
CA PHE A 130 -0.05 3.22 -7.15
C PHE A 130 0.39 2.75 -8.54
N SER A 131 1.61 3.08 -8.92
CA SER A 131 2.25 2.46 -10.08
C SER A 131 2.66 1.01 -9.77
N ARG A 132 2.88 0.19 -10.80
CA ARG A 132 3.31 -1.21 -10.59
C ARG A 132 4.59 -1.37 -9.77
N PRO A 133 5.66 -0.56 -9.93
CA PRO A 133 6.83 -0.62 -9.07
C PRO A 133 6.53 -0.29 -7.59
N GLU A 134 5.68 0.72 -7.35
CA GLU A 134 5.25 1.11 -6.00
C GLU A 134 4.42 0.00 -5.33
N GLN A 135 3.49 -0.57 -6.07
CA GLN A 135 2.68 -1.70 -5.62
C GLN A 135 3.54 -2.90 -5.23
N ARG A 136 4.57 -3.22 -6.01
CA ARG A 136 5.54 -4.28 -5.69
C ARG A 136 6.35 -3.96 -4.44
N LEU A 137 6.77 -2.71 -4.27
CA LEU A 137 7.48 -2.29 -3.06
C LEU A 137 6.59 -2.45 -1.83
N LEU A 138 5.33 -2.02 -1.89
CA LEU A 138 4.36 -2.17 -0.81
C LEU A 138 4.14 -3.67 -0.48
N ALA A 139 3.92 -4.50 -1.48
CA ALA A 139 3.77 -5.95 -1.33
C ALA A 139 5.03 -6.58 -0.71
N PHE A 140 6.22 -6.16 -1.15
CA PHE A 140 7.49 -6.62 -0.56
C PHE A 140 7.60 -6.25 0.92
N LEU A 141 7.29 -5.03 1.31
CA LEU A 141 7.36 -4.59 2.72
C LEU A 141 6.43 -5.44 3.60
N VAL A 142 5.19 -5.65 3.15
CA VAL A 142 4.23 -6.51 3.84
C VAL A 142 4.70 -7.97 3.85
N ARG A 143 5.34 -8.46 2.80
CA ARG A 143 5.93 -9.81 2.77
C ARG A 143 7.10 -9.96 3.75
N ALA A 144 7.90 -8.91 3.92
CA ALA A 144 9.17 -8.93 4.65
C ALA A 144 9.03 -8.64 6.15
N HIS A 145 7.88 -8.12 6.62
CA HIS A 145 7.74 -7.71 8.02
C HIS A 145 7.81 -8.89 9.03
N ARG A 146 7.70 -10.12 8.53
CA ARG A 146 7.66 -11.33 9.36
C ARG A 146 8.40 -12.50 8.72
N ARG A 147 8.94 -13.42 9.56
CA ARG A 147 9.62 -14.65 9.13
C ARG A 147 10.93 -14.39 8.37
N LYS A 148 11.30 -15.31 7.46
CA LYS A 148 12.52 -15.19 6.65
C LYS A 148 12.41 -14.03 5.68
N PHE A 149 13.53 -13.35 5.46
CA PHE A 149 13.63 -12.28 4.47
C PHE A 149 13.36 -12.83 3.06
N PRO A 150 12.47 -12.23 2.28
CA PRO A 150 12.05 -12.72 0.99
C PRO A 150 13.03 -12.28 -0.11
N ILE A 151 14.14 -13.01 -0.27
CA ILE A 151 15.24 -12.65 -1.18
C ILE A 151 14.77 -12.53 -2.63
N LYS A 152 13.91 -13.45 -3.09
CA LYS A 152 13.44 -13.46 -4.49
C LYS A 152 12.60 -12.23 -4.80
N GLU A 153 11.69 -11.87 -3.91
CA GLU A 153 10.83 -10.70 -4.03
C GLU A 153 11.65 -9.41 -3.94
N TRP A 154 12.67 -9.38 -3.09
CA TRP A 154 13.62 -8.26 -3.02
C TRP A 154 14.41 -8.09 -4.33
N GLN A 155 14.94 -9.17 -4.90
CA GLN A 155 15.66 -9.14 -6.16
C GLN A 155 14.79 -8.71 -7.35
N ALA A 156 13.48 -8.92 -7.28
CA ALA A 156 12.53 -8.50 -8.30
C ALA A 156 12.21 -7.00 -8.26
N LEU A 157 12.60 -6.29 -7.18
CA LEU A 157 12.46 -4.83 -7.11
C LEU A 157 13.48 -4.14 -8.03
N PRO A 158 13.15 -2.94 -8.54
CA PRO A 158 14.12 -2.10 -9.24
C PRO A 158 15.39 -1.90 -8.40
N ALA A 159 16.56 -1.94 -9.02
CA ALA A 159 17.83 -1.82 -8.32
C ALA A 159 17.94 -0.54 -7.47
N SER A 160 17.35 0.55 -7.93
CA SER A 160 17.27 1.83 -7.20
C SER A 160 16.48 1.75 -5.89
N GLN A 161 15.56 0.79 -5.76
CA GLN A 161 14.71 0.63 -4.57
C GLN A 161 15.25 -0.43 -3.59
N GLN A 162 16.10 -1.35 -4.04
CA GLN A 162 16.52 -2.50 -3.23
C GLN A 162 17.17 -2.13 -1.90
N ALA A 163 18.06 -1.14 -1.92
CA ALA A 163 18.77 -0.71 -0.70
C ALA A 163 17.81 -0.10 0.34
N SER A 164 16.93 0.80 -0.09
CA SER A 164 15.94 1.43 0.79
C SER A 164 14.88 0.43 1.26
N ALA A 165 14.45 -0.49 0.40
CA ALA A 165 13.47 -1.51 0.74
C ALA A 165 13.91 -2.38 1.93
N VAL A 166 15.19 -2.76 2.01
CA VAL A 166 15.74 -3.49 3.16
C VAL A 166 15.64 -2.68 4.44
N LYS A 167 15.99 -1.39 4.38
CA LYS A 167 15.94 -0.48 5.52
C LYS A 167 14.50 -0.31 6.02
N LEU A 168 13.56 -0.03 5.10
CA LEU A 168 12.15 0.11 5.42
C LEU A 168 11.55 -1.19 6.00
N ALA A 169 11.89 -2.35 5.42
CA ALA A 169 11.44 -3.64 5.94
C ALA A 169 11.93 -3.91 7.35
N ARG A 170 13.16 -3.49 7.71
CA ARG A 170 13.69 -3.57 9.08
C ARG A 170 12.87 -2.70 10.03
N LEU A 171 12.57 -1.45 9.65
CA LEU A 171 11.78 -0.54 10.47
C LEU A 171 10.36 -1.06 10.70
N LEU A 172 9.69 -1.53 9.64
CA LEU A 172 8.35 -2.12 9.76
C LEU A 172 8.37 -3.35 10.68
N ARG A 173 9.36 -4.21 10.53
CA ARG A 173 9.51 -5.41 11.37
C ARG A 173 9.68 -5.06 12.83
N LEU A 174 10.48 -4.05 13.15
CA LEU A 174 10.67 -3.57 14.52
C LEU A 174 9.39 -2.98 15.07
N ALA A 175 8.69 -2.14 14.30
CA ALA A 175 7.43 -1.55 14.71
C ALA A 175 6.36 -2.61 15.01
N VAL A 176 6.26 -3.65 14.18
CA VAL A 176 5.36 -4.79 14.42
C VAL A 176 5.75 -5.59 15.67
N LEU A 177 7.05 -5.79 15.91
CA LEU A 177 7.53 -6.49 17.11
C LEU A 177 7.23 -5.72 18.40
N ILE A 178 7.45 -4.40 18.40
CA ILE A 178 7.17 -3.53 19.56
C ILE A 178 5.68 -3.54 19.90
N ASN A 179 4.81 -3.56 18.87
CA ASN A 179 3.36 -3.55 19.05
C ASN A 179 2.72 -4.97 19.08
N HIS A 180 3.53 -6.02 19.24
CA HIS A 180 3.03 -7.40 19.14
C HIS A 180 2.01 -7.78 20.23
N SER A 181 2.17 -7.26 21.43
CA SER A 181 1.29 -7.58 22.57
C SER A 181 -0.11 -6.98 22.49
N ARG A 182 -0.35 -6.06 21.52
CA ARG A 182 -1.63 -5.34 21.36
C ARG A 182 -2.21 -4.84 22.68
N PRO A 183 -1.44 -4.05 23.46
CA PRO A 183 -1.90 -3.63 24.77
C PRO A 183 -3.18 -2.81 24.66
N GLU A 184 -4.25 -3.25 25.33
CA GLU A 184 -5.47 -2.45 25.45
C GLU A 184 -5.16 -1.20 26.30
N GLY A 185 -5.12 -0.03 25.65
CA GLY A 185 -4.98 1.26 26.31
C GLY A 185 -3.57 1.64 26.77
N ALA A 186 -2.54 0.83 26.50
CA ALA A 186 -1.18 1.27 26.73
C ALA A 186 -0.72 2.25 25.66
N PRO A 187 -0.23 3.42 26.01
CA PRO A 187 0.43 4.28 25.05
C PRO A 187 1.64 3.54 24.48
N ILE A 188 1.97 3.82 23.23
CA ILE A 188 3.25 3.50 22.61
C ILE A 188 4.34 3.83 23.65
N PRO A 189 5.39 2.99 23.79
CA PRO A 189 6.46 3.28 24.74
C PRO A 189 6.84 4.75 24.68
N PRO A 190 6.82 5.47 25.80
CA PRO A 190 6.87 6.95 25.78
C PRO A 190 8.14 7.50 25.17
N GLU A 191 9.20 6.71 25.12
CA GLU A 191 10.48 7.17 24.62
C GLU A 191 11.19 6.04 23.87
N ILE A 192 11.14 6.09 22.55
CA ILE A 192 12.02 5.27 21.71
C ILE A 192 13.23 6.16 21.42
N THR A 193 14.34 5.92 22.10
CA THR A 193 15.62 6.52 21.71
C THR A 193 16.30 5.61 20.70
N VAL A 194 16.73 6.19 19.61
CA VAL A 194 17.45 5.50 18.54
C VAL A 194 18.83 6.11 18.45
N ASP A 195 19.84 5.32 18.76
CA ASP A 195 21.23 5.64 18.47
C ASP A 195 21.70 4.81 17.26
N HIS A 196 22.61 5.35 16.48
CA HIS A 196 23.15 4.67 15.32
C HIS A 196 24.67 4.82 15.27
N GLN A 197 25.33 3.72 14.97
CA GLN A 197 26.75 3.70 14.65
C GLN A 197 26.94 2.96 13.32
N GLY A 198 27.14 3.74 12.23
CA GLY A 198 27.21 3.20 10.89
C GLY A 198 25.90 2.50 10.48
N GLU A 199 25.96 1.19 10.25
CA GLU A 199 24.79 0.37 9.89
C GLU A 199 24.04 -0.24 11.08
N THR A 200 24.55 -0.04 12.30
CA THR A 200 23.94 -0.56 13.53
C THR A 200 22.98 0.46 14.11
N MET A 201 21.79 0.01 14.44
CA MET A 201 20.76 0.80 15.12
C MET A 201 20.51 0.18 16.50
N THR A 202 20.66 0.97 17.54
CA THR A 202 20.34 0.60 18.93
C THR A 202 19.05 1.28 19.32
N ILE A 203 18.09 0.50 19.79
CA ILE A 203 16.79 0.99 20.27
C ILE A 203 16.74 0.74 21.77
N THR A 204 16.48 1.79 22.52
CA THR A 204 16.18 1.72 23.96
C THR A 204 14.70 2.01 24.14
N LEU A 205 13.98 1.07 24.79
CA LEU A 205 12.55 1.11 25.06
C LEU A 205 12.30 1.51 26.50
#